data_b0c07c7331cedf3e1764e1fb5dec838f
#
_entry.id   b0c07c7331cedf3e1764e1fb5dec838f
#
_cell.length_a   1.000
_cell.length_b   1.000
_cell.length_c   1.000
_cell.angle_alpha   90.00
_cell.angle_beta   90.00
_cell.angle_gamma   90.00
#
_symmetry.space_group_name_H-M   'P 1'
#
loop_
_entity.id
_entity.type
_entity.pdbx_description
1 polymer ?
#
loop_
_entity_poly.entity_id
_entity_poly.type
_entity_poly.pdbx_seq_one_letter_code
_entity_poly.pdbx_strand_id
1 'polypeptide(L)'
;MNDQIKQIAERLRGLRDVLELTSEDIARDCDISAEEYRLAETGQYDISVSMLQKIARTYNIALDALMFGEEPKMNSYFVTRAGKGVSIERTRAYKYQSLASGFMNRTADPFIVTVEPKGDDEPIHYNHHNGQEFNLVVEGRMLINIEGKEIILNQGDSIYSVSYTHLTLPTNSLV
;
A
#
# COMPACT_ATOMS: atom_id res chain seq x y z
N MET A 1 -5.23 7.00 -17.18
CA MET A 1 -5.49 5.79 -16.37
C MET A 1 -4.13 5.15 -16.13
N ASN A 2 -3.79 4.85 -14.89
CA ASN A 2 -2.43 4.42 -14.55
C ASN A 2 -2.21 2.97 -15.01
N ASP A 3 -1.26 2.73 -15.91
CA ASP A 3 -0.98 1.40 -16.48
C ASP A 3 -0.53 0.41 -15.37
N GLN A 4 0.01 0.90 -14.27
CA GLN A 4 0.42 0.09 -13.12
C GLN A 4 -0.77 -0.53 -12.38
N ILE A 5 -1.87 0.23 -12.18
CA ILE A 5 -3.09 -0.30 -11.56
C ILE A 5 -3.67 -1.45 -12.41
N LYS A 6 -3.67 -1.30 -13.73
CA LYS A 6 -4.12 -2.36 -14.65
C LYS A 6 -3.27 -3.62 -14.53
N GLN A 7 -1.94 -3.46 -14.43
CA GLN A 7 -1.03 -4.60 -14.27
C GLN A 7 -1.25 -5.33 -12.94
N ILE A 8 -1.52 -4.60 -11.85
CA ILE A 8 -1.88 -5.22 -10.56
C ILE A 8 -3.22 -5.97 -10.70
N ALA A 9 -4.21 -5.35 -11.32
CA ALA A 9 -5.52 -5.98 -11.57
C ALA A 9 -5.41 -7.25 -12.40
N GLU A 10 -4.55 -7.26 -13.42
CA GLU A 10 -4.27 -8.45 -14.24
C GLU A 10 -3.62 -9.56 -13.42
N ARG A 11 -2.69 -9.22 -12.50
CA ARG A 11 -2.08 -10.20 -11.60
C ARG A 11 -3.08 -10.78 -10.60
N LEU A 12 -3.99 -9.96 -10.07
CA LEU A 12 -5.07 -10.43 -9.20
C LEU A 12 -6.00 -11.41 -9.93
N ARG A 13 -6.42 -11.08 -11.15
CA ARG A 13 -7.21 -12.00 -11.98
C ARG A 13 -6.47 -13.28 -12.28
N GLY A 14 -5.20 -13.17 -12.71
CA GLY A 14 -4.36 -14.32 -12.99
C GLY A 14 -4.18 -15.25 -11.78
N LEU A 15 -4.00 -14.67 -10.59
CA LEU A 15 -3.94 -15.43 -9.33
C LEU A 15 -5.26 -16.18 -9.08
N ARG A 16 -6.38 -15.49 -9.17
CA ARG A 16 -7.71 -16.07 -8.96
C ARG A 16 -7.97 -17.20 -9.94
N ASP A 17 -7.66 -16.99 -11.22
CA ASP A 17 -7.85 -17.99 -12.27
C ASP A 17 -6.98 -19.24 -12.06
N VAL A 18 -5.71 -19.06 -11.67
CA VAL A 18 -4.78 -20.17 -11.37
C VAL A 18 -5.24 -21.00 -10.17
N LEU A 19 -5.84 -20.33 -9.17
CA LEU A 19 -6.38 -21.00 -7.98
C LEU A 19 -7.79 -21.57 -8.21
N GLU A 20 -8.39 -21.35 -9.37
CA GLU A 20 -9.76 -21.77 -9.72
C GLU A 20 -10.82 -21.25 -8.72
N LEU A 21 -10.62 -20.03 -8.21
CA LEU A 21 -11.48 -19.41 -7.20
C LEU A 21 -12.42 -18.38 -7.84
N THR A 22 -13.54 -18.12 -7.15
CA THR A 22 -14.42 -16.98 -7.44
C THR A 22 -13.96 -15.72 -6.72
N SER A 23 -14.44 -14.55 -7.14
CA SER A 23 -14.19 -13.28 -6.40
C SER A 23 -14.73 -13.34 -4.97
N GLU A 24 -15.82 -14.04 -4.76
CA GLU A 24 -16.45 -14.28 -3.47
C GLU A 24 -15.59 -15.17 -2.56
N ASP A 25 -14.92 -16.18 -3.13
CA ASP A 25 -14.00 -17.04 -2.38
C ASP A 25 -12.79 -16.24 -1.90
N ILE A 26 -12.14 -15.46 -2.78
CA ILE A 26 -11.03 -14.58 -2.41
C ILE A 26 -11.46 -13.60 -1.31
N ALA A 27 -12.61 -12.98 -1.48
CA ALA A 27 -13.14 -12.00 -0.52
C ALA A 27 -13.35 -12.62 0.87
N ARG A 28 -13.97 -13.79 0.92
CA ARG A 28 -14.19 -14.56 2.16
C ARG A 28 -12.85 -14.96 2.81
N ASP A 29 -11.96 -15.57 2.05
CA ASP A 29 -10.70 -16.11 2.56
C ASP A 29 -9.74 -15.01 3.04
N CYS A 30 -9.80 -13.84 2.42
CA CYS A 30 -8.96 -12.68 2.76
C CYS A 30 -9.64 -11.67 3.71
N ASP A 31 -10.87 -11.93 4.15
CA ASP A 31 -11.66 -10.99 4.95
C ASP A 31 -11.68 -9.57 4.35
N ILE A 32 -12.11 -9.50 3.08
CA ILE A 32 -12.31 -8.27 2.31
C ILE A 32 -13.70 -8.27 1.66
N SER A 33 -14.16 -7.10 1.23
CA SER A 33 -15.42 -6.99 0.50
C SER A 33 -15.31 -7.62 -0.89
N ALA A 34 -16.29 -8.45 -1.27
CA ALA A 34 -16.36 -9.02 -2.63
C ALA A 34 -16.53 -7.93 -3.69
N GLU A 35 -17.19 -6.84 -3.37
CA GLU A 35 -17.36 -5.69 -4.26
C GLU A 35 -16.03 -4.96 -4.47
N GLU A 36 -15.30 -4.68 -3.38
CA GLU A 36 -13.95 -4.07 -3.47
C GLU A 36 -12.99 -4.93 -4.28
N TYR A 37 -13.01 -6.26 -4.08
CA TYR A 37 -12.17 -7.17 -4.84
C TYR A 37 -12.52 -7.13 -6.34
N ARG A 38 -13.82 -7.20 -6.69
CA ARG A 38 -14.25 -7.09 -8.09
C ARG A 38 -13.86 -5.77 -8.72
N LEU A 39 -14.03 -4.65 -7.99
CA LEU A 39 -13.59 -3.34 -8.44
C LEU A 39 -12.06 -3.29 -8.67
N ALA A 40 -11.26 -3.89 -7.77
CA ALA A 40 -9.82 -3.99 -7.93
C ALA A 40 -9.43 -4.74 -9.22
N GLU A 41 -10.12 -5.83 -9.54
CA GLU A 41 -9.88 -6.59 -10.78
C GLU A 41 -10.22 -5.81 -12.07
N THR A 42 -11.02 -4.74 -12.00
CA THR A 42 -11.28 -3.90 -13.18
C THR A 42 -10.08 -3.08 -13.61
N GLY A 43 -9.16 -2.79 -12.69
CA GLY A 43 -8.03 -1.89 -12.92
C GLY A 43 -8.42 -0.42 -13.15
N GLN A 44 -9.65 -0.05 -12.79
CA GLN A 44 -10.18 1.31 -12.95
C GLN A 44 -10.13 2.11 -11.64
N TYR A 45 -9.96 1.44 -10.53
CA TYR A 45 -9.96 2.00 -9.19
C TYR A 45 -8.63 1.76 -8.49
N ASP A 46 -8.34 2.57 -7.48
CA ASP A 46 -7.17 2.37 -6.65
C ASP A 46 -7.25 1.04 -5.87
N ILE A 47 -6.14 0.32 -5.79
CA ILE A 47 -6.04 -0.96 -5.10
C ILE A 47 -5.24 -0.76 -3.83
N SER A 48 -5.87 -0.97 -2.66
CA SER A 48 -5.21 -0.72 -1.38
C SER A 48 -4.05 -1.70 -1.13
N VAL A 49 -2.93 -1.22 -0.57
CA VAL A 49 -1.81 -2.10 -0.17
C VAL A 49 -2.29 -3.10 0.89
N SER A 50 -3.21 -2.69 1.77
CA SER A 50 -3.80 -3.56 2.77
C SER A 50 -4.56 -4.74 2.16
N MET A 51 -5.31 -4.53 1.08
CA MET A 51 -5.96 -5.61 0.33
C MET A 51 -4.90 -6.55 -0.26
N LEU A 52 -3.88 -6.01 -0.92
CA LEU A 52 -2.80 -6.82 -1.50
C LEU A 52 -2.02 -7.60 -0.44
N GLN A 53 -1.78 -7.02 0.74
CA GLN A 53 -1.16 -7.72 1.87
C GLN A 53 -2.00 -8.87 2.40
N LYS A 54 -3.33 -8.69 2.54
CA LYS A 54 -4.25 -9.75 2.96
C LYS A 54 -4.20 -10.92 1.97
N ILE A 55 -4.32 -10.63 0.68
CA ILE A 55 -4.26 -11.63 -0.39
C ILE A 55 -2.90 -12.34 -0.39
N ALA A 56 -1.80 -11.58 -0.35
CA ALA A 56 -0.45 -12.11 -0.33
C ALA A 56 -0.21 -13.09 0.84
N ARG A 57 -0.67 -12.72 2.05
CA ARG A 57 -0.56 -13.58 3.24
C ARG A 57 -1.42 -14.83 3.15
N THR A 58 -2.68 -14.68 2.74
CA THR A 58 -3.65 -15.80 2.66
C THR A 58 -3.18 -16.87 1.70
N TYR A 59 -2.66 -16.47 0.53
CA TYR A 59 -2.23 -17.41 -0.50
C TYR A 59 -0.72 -17.64 -0.53
N ASN A 60 0.00 -17.16 0.49
CA ASN A 60 1.46 -17.32 0.62
C ASN A 60 2.25 -16.86 -0.62
N ILE A 61 1.90 -15.69 -1.11
CA ILE A 61 2.53 -15.04 -2.26
C ILE A 61 3.32 -13.82 -1.76
N ALA A 62 4.43 -13.52 -2.41
CA ALA A 62 5.16 -12.29 -2.11
C ALA A 62 4.32 -11.07 -2.51
N LEU A 63 4.19 -10.08 -1.62
CA LEU A 63 3.50 -8.82 -1.92
C LEU A 63 4.08 -8.15 -3.18
N ASP A 64 5.40 -8.23 -3.35
CA ASP A 64 6.09 -7.67 -4.53
C ASP A 64 5.68 -8.36 -5.83
N ALA A 65 5.39 -9.65 -5.80
CA ALA A 65 4.89 -10.36 -6.97
C ALA A 65 3.54 -9.79 -7.42
N LEU A 66 2.66 -9.43 -6.48
CA LEU A 66 1.39 -8.76 -6.80
C LEU A 66 1.60 -7.31 -7.23
N MET A 67 2.40 -6.55 -6.50
CA MET A 67 2.60 -5.12 -6.74
C MET A 67 3.44 -4.85 -7.99
N PHE A 68 4.55 -5.56 -8.16
CA PHE A 68 5.58 -5.25 -9.16
C PHE A 68 5.74 -6.34 -10.23
N GLY A 69 5.19 -7.52 -10.00
CA GLY A 69 5.38 -8.69 -10.86
C GLY A 69 6.77 -9.32 -10.73
N GLU A 70 7.50 -8.98 -9.68
CA GLU A 70 8.84 -9.49 -9.42
C GLU A 70 8.83 -10.47 -8.24
N GLU A 71 9.47 -11.62 -8.41
CA GLU A 71 9.69 -12.55 -7.30
C GLU A 71 10.97 -12.18 -6.54
N PRO A 72 10.89 -12.06 -5.19
CA PRO A 72 12.08 -11.85 -4.37
C PRO A 72 13.05 -13.04 -4.49
N LYS A 73 14.36 -12.74 -4.59
CA LYS A 73 15.41 -13.77 -4.77
C LYS A 73 16.48 -13.78 -3.69
N MET A 74 16.55 -12.73 -2.87
CA MET A 74 17.59 -12.57 -1.84
C MET A 74 17.05 -12.95 -0.47
N ASN A 75 17.81 -13.70 0.30
CA ASN A 75 17.42 -14.20 1.63
C ASN A 75 18.34 -13.76 2.78
N SER A 76 19.48 -13.12 2.46
CA SER A 76 20.46 -12.68 3.48
C SER A 76 20.50 -11.16 3.60
N TYR A 77 20.56 -10.45 2.49
CA TYR A 77 20.50 -8.99 2.44
C TYR A 77 19.96 -8.52 1.09
N PHE A 78 19.43 -7.31 1.07
CA PHE A 78 19.03 -6.61 -0.14
C PHE A 78 19.41 -5.13 0.00
N VAL A 79 19.99 -4.56 -1.05
CA VAL A 79 20.44 -3.16 -1.05
C VAL A 79 19.64 -2.39 -2.09
N THR A 80 18.82 -1.46 -1.63
CA THR A 80 18.18 -0.48 -2.48
C THR A 80 19.00 0.80 -2.47
N ARG A 81 19.57 1.18 -3.59
CA ARG A 81 20.30 2.45 -3.72
C ARG A 81 19.32 3.62 -3.74
N ALA A 82 19.79 4.80 -3.29
CA ALA A 82 18.96 6.01 -3.25
C ALA A 82 18.27 6.26 -4.59
N GLY A 83 16.95 6.43 -4.58
CA GLY A 83 16.14 6.67 -5.77
C GLY A 83 15.97 5.47 -6.71
N LYS A 84 16.45 4.25 -6.34
CA LYS A 84 16.40 3.05 -7.19
C LYS A 84 15.43 1.98 -6.69
N GLY A 85 14.63 2.27 -5.67
CA GLY A 85 13.55 1.37 -5.25
C GLY A 85 12.48 1.25 -6.35
N VAL A 86 11.85 0.08 -6.44
CA VAL A 86 10.73 -0.13 -7.36
C VAL A 86 9.58 0.76 -6.94
N SER A 87 9.11 1.61 -7.83
CA SER A 87 8.09 2.62 -7.55
C SER A 87 6.75 2.25 -8.17
N ILE A 88 5.69 2.51 -7.42
CA ILE A 88 4.31 2.48 -7.91
C ILE A 88 3.66 3.82 -7.60
N GLU A 89 3.12 4.46 -8.62
CA GLU A 89 2.17 5.56 -8.48
C GLU A 89 0.76 4.96 -8.39
N ARG A 90 0.18 4.94 -7.20
CA ARG A 90 -1.16 4.36 -6.98
C ARG A 90 -2.27 5.35 -7.29
N THR A 91 -2.04 6.61 -6.94
CA THR A 91 -2.92 7.74 -7.26
C THR A 91 -2.06 8.95 -7.60
N ARG A 92 -2.66 10.05 -8.02
CA ARG A 92 -1.94 11.33 -8.12
C ARG A 92 -1.39 11.80 -6.76
N ALA A 93 -2.02 11.36 -5.66
CA ALA A 93 -1.67 11.78 -4.30
C ALA A 93 -0.60 10.89 -3.64
N TYR A 94 -0.39 9.65 -4.08
CA TYR A 94 0.49 8.69 -3.40
C TYR A 94 1.43 7.96 -4.36
N LYS A 95 2.72 8.09 -4.08
CA LYS A 95 3.77 7.35 -4.77
C LYS A 95 4.53 6.49 -3.76
N TYR A 96 4.47 5.19 -3.95
CA TYR A 96 5.17 4.23 -3.09
C TYR A 96 6.45 3.75 -3.76
N GLN A 97 7.55 3.74 -3.01
CA GLN A 97 8.81 3.17 -3.45
C GLN A 97 9.24 2.08 -2.48
N SER A 98 9.25 0.82 -2.92
CA SER A 98 9.71 -0.29 -2.11
C SER A 98 11.21 -0.23 -1.89
N LEU A 99 11.64 -0.43 -0.64
CA LEU A 99 13.05 -0.47 -0.26
C LEU A 99 13.59 -1.89 -0.12
N ALA A 100 12.74 -2.91 -0.19
CA ALA A 100 13.14 -4.30 0.01
C ALA A 100 12.44 -5.28 -0.96
N SER A 101 12.11 -4.84 -2.18
CA SER A 101 11.36 -5.63 -3.16
C SER A 101 12.00 -6.97 -3.52
N GLY A 102 13.32 -7.08 -3.46
CA GLY A 102 14.03 -8.32 -3.77
C GLY A 102 14.34 -9.23 -2.58
N PHE A 103 13.86 -8.91 -1.35
CA PHE A 103 14.15 -9.71 -0.14
C PHE A 103 13.01 -10.69 0.16
N MET A 104 13.34 -11.98 0.27
CA MET A 104 12.38 -13.07 0.52
C MET A 104 11.94 -13.11 1.99
N ASN A 105 10.69 -13.52 2.22
CA ASN A 105 10.14 -13.81 3.55
C ASN A 105 10.33 -12.69 4.59
N ARG A 106 10.34 -11.44 4.14
CA ARG A 106 10.44 -10.31 5.05
C ARG A 106 9.18 -10.19 5.92
N THR A 107 9.40 -9.81 7.17
CA THR A 107 8.32 -9.61 8.17
C THR A 107 7.79 -8.18 8.19
N ALA A 108 8.48 -7.26 7.51
CA ALA A 108 8.07 -5.87 7.35
C ALA A 108 8.28 -5.42 5.90
N ASP A 109 7.40 -4.54 5.43
CA ASP A 109 7.43 -3.97 4.08
C ASP A 109 7.85 -2.50 4.16
N PRO A 110 9.16 -2.18 4.03
CA PRO A 110 9.63 -0.81 4.09
C PRO A 110 9.37 -0.07 2.77
N PHE A 111 8.73 1.10 2.87
CA PHE A 111 8.47 1.99 1.74
C PHE A 111 8.95 3.41 2.03
N ILE A 112 9.37 4.12 0.99
CA ILE A 112 9.28 5.58 0.97
C ILE A 112 7.94 5.92 0.34
N VAL A 113 7.14 6.73 1.02
CA VAL A 113 5.86 7.20 0.52
C VAL A 113 5.98 8.70 0.28
N THR A 114 5.86 9.10 -0.98
CA THR A 114 5.73 10.51 -1.33
C THR A 114 4.26 10.82 -1.43
N VAL A 115 3.87 11.88 -0.75
CA VAL A 115 2.49 12.32 -0.69
C VAL A 115 2.39 13.72 -1.26
N GLU A 116 1.57 13.86 -2.30
CA GLU A 116 1.25 15.17 -2.85
C GLU A 116 0.12 15.82 -2.02
N PRO A 117 0.22 17.11 -1.73
CA PRO A 117 -0.85 17.82 -1.03
C PRO A 117 -2.17 17.69 -1.80
N LYS A 118 -3.24 17.35 -1.09
CA LYS A 118 -4.59 17.29 -1.66
C LYS A 118 -5.19 18.68 -1.78
N GLY A 119 -6.03 18.88 -2.80
CA GLY A 119 -6.97 19.99 -2.83
C GLY A 119 -8.10 19.79 -1.82
N ASP A 120 -8.73 20.89 -1.40
CA ASP A 120 -9.78 20.89 -0.36
C ASP A 120 -11.02 20.04 -0.72
N ASP A 121 -11.20 19.67 -1.98
CA ASP A 121 -12.39 18.96 -2.49
C ASP A 121 -12.19 17.43 -2.64
N GLU A 122 -11.03 16.88 -2.33
CA GLU A 122 -10.82 15.44 -2.47
C GLU A 122 -11.23 14.67 -1.20
N PRO A 123 -12.03 13.59 -1.33
CA PRO A 123 -12.46 12.79 -0.19
C PRO A 123 -11.26 12.15 0.52
N ILE A 124 -11.35 12.10 1.84
CA ILE A 124 -10.35 11.43 2.68
C ILE A 124 -10.54 9.92 2.52
N HIS A 125 -9.52 9.23 2.04
CA HIS A 125 -9.52 7.78 1.98
C HIS A 125 -8.86 7.20 3.24
N TYR A 126 -9.61 6.37 3.95
CA TYR A 126 -9.15 5.69 5.15
C TYR A 126 -8.59 4.33 4.77
N ASN A 127 -7.36 4.02 5.19
CA ASN A 127 -6.76 2.72 4.99
C ASN A 127 -6.83 1.90 6.29
N HIS A 128 -7.38 0.70 6.18
CA HIS A 128 -7.46 -0.27 7.28
C HIS A 128 -6.63 -1.51 6.91
N HIS A 129 -5.69 -1.90 7.73
CA HIS A 129 -4.96 -3.16 7.55
C HIS A 129 -4.58 -3.77 8.90
N ASN A 130 -4.35 -5.07 8.95
CA ASN A 130 -3.88 -5.74 10.15
C ASN A 130 -2.36 -5.56 10.27
N GLY A 131 -1.86 -5.37 11.49
CA GLY A 131 -0.43 -5.27 11.78
C GLY A 131 -0.06 -4.01 12.53
N GLN A 132 1.18 -3.62 12.39
CA GLN A 132 1.77 -2.44 13.02
C GLN A 132 2.48 -1.61 11.96
N GLU A 133 2.49 -0.32 12.15
CA GLU A 133 3.16 0.64 11.27
C GLU A 133 4.18 1.45 12.03
N PHE A 134 5.32 1.68 11.40
CA PHE A 134 6.27 2.68 11.82
C PHE A 134 6.39 3.73 10.71
N ASN A 135 6.07 4.97 11.05
CA ASN A 135 6.17 6.11 10.14
C ASN A 135 7.22 7.10 10.67
N LEU A 136 8.13 7.50 9.80
CA LEU A 136 9.12 8.55 10.02
C LEU A 136 8.95 9.61 8.95
N VAL A 137 8.77 10.86 9.34
CA VAL A 137 8.69 11.99 8.40
C VAL A 137 10.10 12.37 7.97
N VAL A 138 10.47 12.01 6.75
CA VAL A 138 11.80 12.29 6.18
C VAL A 138 11.88 13.72 5.68
N GLU A 139 10.79 14.23 5.12
CA GLU A 139 10.69 15.57 4.56
C GLU A 139 9.26 16.12 4.72
N GLY A 140 9.12 17.41 5.00
CA GLY A 140 7.83 18.08 5.12
C GLY A 140 7.13 17.86 6.46
N ARG A 141 5.80 17.85 6.42
CA ARG A 141 4.94 17.72 7.60
C ARG A 141 3.73 16.87 7.26
N MET A 142 3.32 16.00 8.18
CA MET A 142 2.23 15.08 8.00
C MET A 142 1.20 15.24 9.13
N LEU A 143 -0.09 15.22 8.80
CA LEU A 143 -1.19 15.10 9.73
C LEU A 143 -1.70 13.66 9.73
N ILE A 144 -1.77 13.04 10.88
CA ILE A 144 -2.33 11.70 11.09
C ILE A 144 -3.55 11.82 11.98
N ASN A 145 -4.62 11.14 11.62
CA ASN A 145 -5.78 10.96 12.50
C ASN A 145 -5.82 9.50 12.98
N ILE A 146 -5.73 9.31 14.29
CA ILE A 146 -5.80 8.01 14.95
C ILE A 146 -6.97 8.04 15.93
N GLU A 147 -7.99 7.24 15.69
CA GLU A 147 -9.18 7.15 16.55
C GLU A 147 -9.81 8.54 16.85
N GLY A 148 -9.85 9.41 15.84
CA GLY A 148 -10.38 10.75 15.97
C GLY A 148 -9.42 11.79 16.55
N LYS A 149 -8.20 11.39 16.93
CA LYS A 149 -7.16 12.30 17.43
C LYS A 149 -6.23 12.70 16.29
N GLU A 150 -6.18 14.00 16.02
CA GLU A 150 -5.26 14.58 15.04
C GLU A 150 -3.88 14.80 15.66
N ILE A 151 -2.85 14.32 14.98
CA ILE A 151 -1.45 14.42 15.38
C ILE A 151 -0.66 15.01 14.21
N ILE A 152 0.04 16.09 14.43
CA ILE A 152 0.94 16.70 13.44
C ILE A 152 2.35 16.18 13.71
N LEU A 153 2.96 15.61 12.68
CA LEU A 153 4.35 15.18 12.67
C LEU A 153 5.15 16.08 11.75
N ASN A 154 6.24 16.62 12.27
CA ASN A 154 7.21 17.40 11.51
C ASN A 154 8.35 16.53 11.02
N GLN A 155 9.18 17.07 10.14
CA GLN A 155 10.40 16.38 9.70
C GLN A 155 11.24 15.90 10.90
N GLY A 156 11.61 14.63 10.89
CA GLY A 156 12.32 13.94 11.95
C GLY A 156 11.44 13.31 13.02
N ASP A 157 10.15 13.66 13.09
CA ASP A 157 9.22 13.01 14.00
C ASP A 157 8.85 11.61 13.50
N SER A 158 8.57 10.72 14.43
CA SER A 158 8.12 9.36 14.12
C SER A 158 6.94 8.95 14.98
N ILE A 159 6.16 8.03 14.46
CA ILE A 159 5.07 7.38 15.17
C ILE A 159 5.10 5.88 14.94
N TYR A 160 4.80 5.13 15.97
CA TYR A 160 4.58 3.70 15.91
C TYR A 160 3.14 3.41 16.34
N SER A 161 2.37 2.77 15.51
CA SER A 161 0.94 2.57 15.75
C SER A 161 0.49 1.18 15.32
N VAL A 162 -0.63 0.74 15.90
CA VAL A 162 -1.42 -0.35 15.32
C VAL A 162 -2.16 0.18 14.10
N SER A 163 -2.40 -0.65 13.12
CA SER A 163 -2.91 -0.28 11.81
C SER A 163 -4.41 0.10 11.75
N TYR A 164 -4.97 0.52 12.85
CA TYR A 164 -6.28 1.21 12.88
C TYR A 164 -6.16 2.71 12.62
N THR A 165 -5.08 3.12 11.95
CA THR A 165 -4.77 4.53 11.73
C THR A 165 -5.41 5.04 10.46
N HIS A 166 -6.07 6.18 10.56
CA HIS A 166 -6.56 6.95 9.44
C HIS A 166 -5.47 7.97 9.08
N LEU A 167 -4.77 7.73 7.97
CA LEU A 167 -3.83 8.72 7.42
C LEU A 167 -4.62 9.79 6.67
N THR A 168 -4.62 10.99 7.16
CA THR A 168 -5.02 12.18 6.42
C THR A 168 -3.81 13.05 6.18
N LEU A 169 -3.73 13.63 4.99
CA LEU A 169 -2.69 14.57 4.66
C LEU A 169 -3.15 15.97 4.92
N PRO A 170 -2.26 16.84 5.40
CA PRO A 170 -2.62 18.22 5.63
C PRO A 170 -2.94 18.91 4.32
N THR A 171 -4.06 19.60 4.28
CA THR A 171 -4.25 20.75 3.42
C THR A 171 -3.13 21.75 3.70
N ASN A 172 -2.55 22.33 2.65
CA ASN A 172 -1.57 23.40 2.75
C ASN A 172 -2.07 24.49 3.69
N SER A 173 -1.52 24.58 4.87
CA SER A 173 -1.43 25.84 5.58
C SER A 173 0.02 26.27 5.56
N LEU A 174 0.38 27.03 4.53
CA LEU A 174 1.49 27.97 4.60
C LEU A 174 1.19 28.96 5.74
N VAL A 175 1.95 28.90 6.78
CA VAL A 175 2.21 30.04 7.67
C VAL A 175 3.71 30.19 7.77
#